data_237d78db31b68e2c28d2518e726fdca3
#
_entry.id   237d78db31b68e2c28d2518e726fdca3
#
_cell.length_a   1.000
_cell.length_b   1.000
_cell.length_c   1.000
_cell.angle_alpha   90.00
_cell.angle_beta   90.00
_cell.angle_gamma   90.00
#
_symmetry.space_group_name_H-M   'P 1'
#
loop_
_entity.id
_entity.type
_entity.pdbx_description
1 polymer ?
#
loop_
_entity_poly.entity_id
_entity_poly.type
_entity_poly.pdbx_seq_one_letter_code
_entity_poly.pdbx_strand_id
1 'polypeptide(L)'
;MCTDTVHFMHHNGALAPLSFYGGAAKQERPMSEKTVTFTEGLTVPAIGQGTWYMGENASQRRNEVDALRAGIDLGLTLIDTAEMYADGAAEEVVGEAIKGQREKVYLVSKVYPWNAGGQKGIAACNASLRRLGTDHIDLYLLHWRGNFGLDETVELMETLQQQGKIGRWGVSNLDYDDMQELWGVKGGMACATNQVLYHLASRGIEYDLLPWCQQQNMPVMAYCPLAQAGRLRSGLMNHPVVNDIARIHQVSAAQILLAWVVSHKGVMAIPKAATIEHVTENAGALAIALSAEELLKLDNAFPAPDHKTALDVV
;
A
#
# COMPACT_ATOMS: atom_id res chain seq x y z
N MET A 1 81.20 -4.23 34.35
CA MET A 1 81.82 -3.13 33.60
C MET A 1 80.68 -2.25 33.17
N CYS A 2 80.47 -1.24 33.93
CA CYS A 2 80.82 0.16 33.64
C CYS A 2 80.01 0.67 32.42
N THR A 3 79.31 1.72 32.41
CA THR A 3 79.17 2.95 33.25
C THR A 3 78.00 3.74 32.65
N ASP A 4 77.20 4.32 33.51
CA ASP A 4 76.94 5.76 33.70
C ASP A 4 76.26 6.51 32.57
N THR A 5 75.11 7.02 32.88
CA THR A 5 74.73 8.34 33.49
C THR A 5 74.53 9.49 32.47
N VAL A 6 73.49 10.17 32.57
CA VAL A 6 73.13 11.52 33.03
C VAL A 6 72.11 12.25 32.11
N HIS A 7 70.97 12.63 32.70
CA HIS A 7 70.21 13.86 32.70
C HIS A 7 70.26 14.82 31.49
N PHE A 8 69.11 15.26 31.02
CA PHE A 8 68.61 16.61 31.29
C PHE A 8 67.13 16.83 30.86
N MET A 9 66.41 17.46 31.75
CA MET A 9 65.08 18.02 31.49
C MET A 9 65.14 19.12 30.45
N HIS A 10 64.02 19.27 29.69
CA HIS A 10 63.43 20.57 29.49
C HIS A 10 61.95 20.46 29.13
N HIS A 11 61.15 21.28 29.82
CA HIS A 11 59.76 21.63 29.58
C HIS A 11 59.51 22.13 28.16
N ASN A 12 58.32 21.77 27.57
CA ASN A 12 57.36 22.79 27.17
C ASN A 12 56.09 22.16 26.53
N GLY A 13 54.98 22.57 27.05
CA GLY A 13 53.85 23.06 26.30
C GLY A 13 53.02 21.99 25.52
N ALA A 14 52.14 21.24 26.20
CA ALA A 14 51.11 20.44 25.55
C ALA A 14 49.98 21.32 25.09
N LEU A 15 49.70 21.35 23.77
CA LEU A 15 48.40 21.68 23.22
C LEU A 15 47.61 20.41 23.03
N ALA A 16 46.53 20.28 23.79
CA ALA A 16 45.57 19.20 23.63
C ALA A 16 44.85 19.28 22.26
N PRO A 17 44.70 18.18 21.54
CA PRO A 17 43.88 18.21 20.32
C PRO A 17 42.40 18.26 20.68
N LEU A 18 41.68 19.20 20.08
CA LEU A 18 40.24 19.33 20.08
C LEU A 18 39.62 17.99 19.64
N SER A 19 38.81 17.41 20.52
CA SER A 19 37.94 16.29 20.15
C SER A 19 36.92 16.71 19.15
N PHE A 20 37.05 16.25 17.93
CA PHE A 20 35.96 16.27 16.94
C PHE A 20 34.81 15.43 17.49
N TYR A 21 33.68 16.07 17.72
CA TYR A 21 32.41 15.39 17.91
C TYR A 21 32.14 14.56 16.66
N GLY A 22 32.36 13.26 16.76
CA GLY A 22 31.90 12.29 15.80
C GLY A 22 30.37 12.31 15.83
N GLY A 23 29.78 12.88 14.78
CA GLY A 23 28.35 12.72 14.52
C GLY A 23 28.08 11.22 14.43
N ALA A 24 27.27 10.71 15.35
CA ALA A 24 26.76 9.36 15.26
C ALA A 24 26.04 9.22 13.91
N ALA A 25 26.64 8.48 12.99
CA ALA A 25 25.96 8.03 11.80
C ALA A 25 24.69 7.31 12.30
N LYS A 26 23.52 7.85 11.95
CA LYS A 26 22.27 7.13 12.14
C LYS A 26 22.45 5.82 11.38
N GLN A 27 22.60 4.75 12.12
CA GLN A 27 22.56 3.40 11.59
C GLN A 27 21.16 3.24 11.02
N GLU A 28 21.01 3.31 9.69
CA GLU A 28 19.80 2.98 9.00
C GLU A 28 19.48 1.53 9.38
N ARG A 29 18.49 1.36 10.25
CA ARG A 29 17.93 0.04 10.50
C ARG A 29 17.37 -0.42 9.15
N PRO A 30 17.71 -1.64 8.69
CA PRO A 30 17.02 -2.18 7.53
C PRO A 30 15.54 -2.14 7.84
N MET A 31 14.74 -1.48 6.96
CA MET A 31 13.29 -1.48 7.07
C MET A 31 12.88 -2.95 7.13
N SER A 32 12.19 -3.36 8.21
CA SER A 32 11.65 -4.71 8.32
C SER A 32 10.69 -4.85 7.16
N GLU A 33 10.99 -5.74 6.22
CA GLU A 33 10.22 -5.96 5.01
C GLU A 33 8.90 -6.64 5.38
N LYS A 34 7.91 -5.87 5.85
CA LYS A 34 6.55 -6.37 5.91
C LYS A 34 6.07 -6.52 4.46
N THR A 35 5.91 -7.74 4.04
CA THR A 35 5.45 -8.12 2.71
C THR A 35 4.18 -8.92 2.78
N VAL A 36 3.41 -8.89 1.69
CA VAL A 36 2.24 -9.75 1.46
C VAL A 36 2.53 -10.63 0.26
N THR A 37 2.20 -11.92 0.38
CA THR A 37 2.48 -12.93 -0.63
C THR A 37 1.19 -13.34 -1.32
N PHE A 38 1.16 -13.29 -2.64
CA PHE A 38 0.11 -13.88 -3.46
C PHE A 38 0.29 -15.39 -3.56
N THR A 39 -0.78 -16.10 -3.91
CA THR A 39 -0.84 -17.57 -3.92
C THR A 39 0.31 -18.24 -4.67
N GLU A 40 0.84 -17.62 -5.72
CA GLU A 40 1.95 -18.15 -6.53
C GLU A 40 3.36 -17.79 -6.00
N GLY A 41 3.44 -17.29 -4.77
CA GLY A 41 4.72 -16.97 -4.13
C GLY A 41 5.30 -15.60 -4.48
N LEU A 42 4.60 -14.79 -5.30
CA LEU A 42 5.00 -13.39 -5.53
C LEU A 42 4.76 -12.58 -4.27
N THR A 43 5.75 -11.81 -3.84
CA THR A 43 5.64 -10.91 -2.69
C THR A 43 5.65 -9.44 -3.13
N VAL A 44 4.85 -8.64 -2.45
CA VAL A 44 4.80 -7.17 -2.60
C VAL A 44 4.93 -6.50 -1.23
N PRO A 45 5.35 -5.23 -1.16
CA PRO A 45 5.37 -4.51 0.12
C PRO A 45 3.95 -4.44 0.70
N ALA A 46 3.83 -4.57 2.03
CA ALA A 46 2.54 -4.49 2.71
C ALA A 46 1.93 -3.07 2.69
N ILE A 47 2.71 -2.06 2.35
CA ILE A 47 2.23 -0.70 2.07
C ILE A 47 2.62 -0.35 0.64
N GLY A 48 1.62 -0.01 -0.18
CA GLY A 48 1.78 0.51 -1.53
C GLY A 48 1.41 1.99 -1.61
N GLN A 49 1.19 2.47 -2.83
CA GLN A 49 0.87 3.86 -3.14
C GLN A 49 -0.46 3.92 -3.91
N GLY A 50 -1.52 4.48 -3.30
CA GLY A 50 -2.78 4.77 -3.97
C GLY A 50 -2.72 6.10 -4.72
N THR A 51 -3.48 6.22 -5.81
CA THR A 51 -3.47 7.41 -6.67
C THR A 51 -4.84 8.08 -6.83
N TRP A 52 -5.83 7.69 -6.06
CA TRP A 52 -7.13 8.34 -6.11
C TRP A 52 -6.99 9.85 -5.78
N TYR A 53 -7.62 10.71 -6.56
CA TYR A 53 -7.45 12.17 -6.59
C TYR A 53 -6.11 12.68 -7.14
N MET A 54 -5.24 11.86 -7.72
CA MET A 54 -4.12 12.35 -8.52
C MET A 54 -4.57 12.68 -9.94
N GLY A 55 -3.90 13.62 -10.57
CA GLY A 55 -4.18 14.04 -11.94
C GLY A 55 -5.35 15.02 -12.10
N GLU A 56 -6.09 15.36 -11.02
CA GLU A 56 -7.20 16.32 -11.08
C GLU A 56 -6.74 17.76 -11.29
N ASN A 57 -5.54 18.09 -10.82
CA ASN A 57 -4.98 19.42 -10.89
C ASN A 57 -3.61 19.41 -11.58
N ALA A 58 -3.54 19.99 -12.79
CA ALA A 58 -2.32 20.04 -13.57
C ALA A 58 -1.15 20.72 -12.82
N SER A 59 -1.42 21.67 -11.92
CA SER A 59 -0.38 22.32 -11.13
C SER A 59 0.27 21.42 -10.08
N GLN A 60 -0.40 20.33 -9.69
CA GLN A 60 0.10 19.35 -8.72
C GLN A 60 0.80 18.16 -9.38
N ARG A 61 0.64 17.97 -10.70
CA ARG A 61 1.13 16.79 -11.43
C ARG A 61 2.60 16.50 -11.14
N ARG A 62 3.47 17.51 -11.13
CA ARG A 62 4.89 17.32 -10.85
C ARG A 62 5.13 16.78 -9.43
N ASN A 63 4.46 17.37 -8.45
CA ASN A 63 4.58 16.91 -7.05
C ASN A 63 4.09 15.48 -6.88
N GLU A 64 3.00 15.11 -7.57
CA GLU A 64 2.44 13.75 -7.55
C GLU A 64 3.40 12.74 -8.17
N VAL A 65 4.01 13.07 -9.32
CA VAL A 65 5.03 12.24 -9.96
C VAL A 65 6.26 12.08 -9.08
N ASP A 66 6.75 13.18 -8.49
CA ASP A 66 7.93 13.16 -7.62
C ASP A 66 7.65 12.35 -6.32
N ALA A 67 6.43 12.43 -5.77
CA ALA A 67 5.99 11.64 -4.64
C ALA A 67 5.98 10.13 -4.95
N LEU A 68 5.39 9.73 -6.09
CA LEU A 68 5.37 8.33 -6.51
C LEU A 68 6.79 7.77 -6.72
N ARG A 69 7.68 8.54 -7.34
CA ARG A 69 9.09 8.16 -7.52
C ARG A 69 9.82 7.99 -6.19
N ALA A 70 9.64 8.93 -5.27
CA ALA A 70 10.20 8.82 -3.92
C ALA A 70 9.69 7.56 -3.20
N GLY A 71 8.41 7.21 -3.38
CA GLY A 71 7.86 5.98 -2.83
C GLY A 71 8.50 4.72 -3.42
N ILE A 72 8.74 4.68 -4.73
CA ILE A 72 9.46 3.57 -5.37
C ILE A 72 10.87 3.43 -4.77
N ASP A 73 11.59 4.53 -4.63
CA ASP A 73 12.94 4.55 -4.05
C ASP A 73 12.96 4.11 -2.56
N LEU A 74 11.86 4.33 -1.83
CA LEU A 74 11.65 3.88 -0.46
C LEU A 74 11.13 2.43 -0.36
N GLY A 75 10.96 1.73 -1.48
CA GLY A 75 10.49 0.34 -1.50
C GLY A 75 8.96 0.17 -1.53
N LEU A 76 8.17 1.25 -1.64
CA LEU A 76 6.72 1.18 -1.86
C LEU A 76 6.41 0.91 -3.34
N THR A 77 6.83 -0.23 -3.82
CA THR A 77 6.85 -0.58 -5.26
C THR A 77 5.50 -1.00 -5.81
N LEU A 78 4.48 -1.26 -4.97
CA LEU A 78 3.11 -1.46 -5.42
C LEU A 78 2.45 -0.11 -5.65
N ILE A 79 1.93 0.14 -6.86
CA ILE A 79 1.20 1.37 -7.21
C ILE A 79 -0.19 1.00 -7.71
N ASP A 80 -1.22 1.54 -7.03
CA ASP A 80 -2.63 1.34 -7.36
C ASP A 80 -3.23 2.56 -8.03
N THR A 81 -3.81 2.37 -9.20
CA THR A 81 -4.56 3.37 -9.97
C THR A 81 -5.84 2.79 -10.56
N ALA A 82 -6.55 3.55 -11.39
CA ALA A 82 -7.75 3.10 -12.11
C ALA A 82 -8.04 4.00 -13.32
N GLU A 83 -8.71 3.46 -14.35
CA GLU A 83 -9.22 4.27 -15.48
C GLU A 83 -10.23 5.34 -15.02
N MET A 84 -10.89 5.12 -13.88
CA MET A 84 -11.84 6.05 -13.27
C MET A 84 -11.16 7.30 -12.71
N TYR A 85 -9.94 7.19 -12.19
CA TYR A 85 -9.35 8.27 -11.40
C TYR A 85 -8.98 9.45 -12.32
N ALA A 86 -9.65 10.60 -12.09
CA ALA A 86 -9.51 11.79 -12.90
C ALA A 86 -9.66 11.50 -14.42
N ASP A 87 -10.65 10.64 -14.79
CA ASP A 87 -10.89 10.23 -16.19
C ASP A 87 -9.64 9.69 -16.90
N GLY A 88 -8.80 8.96 -16.17
CA GLY A 88 -7.55 8.37 -16.66
C GLY A 88 -6.30 9.24 -16.45
N ALA A 89 -6.42 10.49 -16.01
CA ALA A 89 -5.26 11.36 -15.77
C ALA A 89 -4.37 10.82 -14.63
N ALA A 90 -4.93 10.10 -13.65
CA ALA A 90 -4.13 9.43 -12.63
C ALA A 90 -3.23 8.34 -13.23
N GLU A 91 -3.71 7.56 -14.21
CA GLU A 91 -2.89 6.59 -14.93
C GLU A 91 -1.76 7.26 -15.72
N GLU A 92 -1.99 8.47 -16.27
CA GLU A 92 -0.93 9.24 -16.94
C GLU A 92 0.13 9.74 -15.95
N VAL A 93 -0.27 10.18 -14.75
CA VAL A 93 0.67 10.55 -13.66
C VAL A 93 1.53 9.35 -13.28
N VAL A 94 0.91 8.17 -13.11
CA VAL A 94 1.64 6.92 -12.84
C VAL A 94 2.59 6.58 -13.99
N GLY A 95 2.12 6.65 -15.25
CA GLY A 95 2.93 6.38 -16.44
C GLY A 95 4.19 7.27 -16.50
N GLU A 96 4.06 8.55 -16.14
CA GLU A 96 5.19 9.46 -16.03
C GLU A 96 6.14 9.08 -14.88
N ALA A 97 5.60 8.67 -13.73
CA ALA A 97 6.39 8.28 -12.57
C ALA A 97 7.21 7.01 -12.80
N ILE A 98 6.63 5.99 -13.45
CA ILE A 98 7.28 4.68 -13.68
C ILE A 98 8.20 4.66 -14.91
N LYS A 99 8.21 5.72 -15.71
CA LYS A 99 9.04 5.80 -16.92
C LYS A 99 10.52 5.59 -16.59
N GLY A 100 11.14 4.60 -17.22
CA GLY A 100 12.53 4.21 -17.01
C GLY A 100 12.79 3.35 -15.78
N GLN A 101 11.74 2.94 -15.06
CA GLN A 101 11.83 2.04 -13.90
C GLN A 101 10.60 1.13 -13.73
N ARG A 102 9.88 0.84 -14.84
CA ARG A 102 8.68 0.01 -14.86
C ARG A 102 8.89 -1.36 -14.21
N GLU A 103 10.05 -1.93 -14.40
CA GLU A 103 10.45 -3.25 -13.89
C GLU A 103 10.55 -3.32 -12.36
N LYS A 104 10.64 -2.16 -11.68
CA LYS A 104 10.66 -2.09 -10.21
C LYS A 104 9.25 -2.09 -9.60
N VAL A 105 8.21 -1.86 -10.42
CA VAL A 105 6.87 -1.56 -9.94
C VAL A 105 5.92 -2.72 -10.17
N TYR A 106 5.17 -3.08 -9.13
CA TYR A 106 3.97 -3.92 -9.23
C TYR A 106 2.77 -3.00 -9.47
N LEU A 107 2.34 -2.93 -10.73
CA LEU A 107 1.35 -1.98 -11.20
C LEU A 107 -0.06 -2.57 -11.13
N VAL A 108 -0.96 -1.85 -10.46
CA VAL A 108 -2.38 -2.21 -10.34
C VAL A 108 -3.21 -1.15 -11.04
N SER A 109 -4.16 -1.57 -11.88
CA SER A 109 -5.21 -0.70 -12.40
C SER A 109 -6.56 -1.42 -12.39
N LYS A 110 -7.65 -0.72 -12.72
CA LYS A 110 -9.01 -1.23 -12.57
C LYS A 110 -9.86 -0.88 -13.79
N VAL A 111 -10.73 -1.82 -14.16
CA VAL A 111 -11.75 -1.63 -15.20
C VAL A 111 -13.08 -1.23 -14.58
N TYR A 112 -13.78 -0.25 -15.17
CA TYR A 112 -15.15 0.06 -14.83
C TYR A 112 -16.08 -1.14 -15.02
N PRO A 113 -17.08 -1.32 -14.16
CA PRO A 113 -18.00 -2.45 -14.26
C PRO A 113 -18.77 -2.50 -15.57
N TRP A 114 -19.09 -1.36 -16.20
CA TRP A 114 -19.75 -1.32 -17.51
C TRP A 114 -18.83 -1.57 -18.71
N ASN A 115 -17.53 -1.73 -18.45
CA ASN A 115 -16.54 -2.16 -19.42
C ASN A 115 -16.07 -3.60 -19.15
N ALA A 116 -16.50 -4.24 -18.06
CA ALA A 116 -15.93 -5.48 -17.54
C ALA A 116 -16.36 -6.76 -18.30
N GLY A 117 -16.55 -6.68 -19.63
CA GLY A 117 -16.88 -7.83 -20.47
C GLY A 117 -16.53 -7.61 -21.96
N GLY A 118 -16.19 -8.70 -22.65
CA GLY A 118 -15.99 -8.77 -24.07
C GLY A 118 -15.04 -7.72 -24.65
N GLN A 119 -15.38 -7.21 -25.83
CA GLN A 119 -14.53 -6.25 -26.56
C GLN A 119 -14.40 -4.89 -25.86
N LYS A 120 -15.40 -4.49 -25.05
CA LYS A 120 -15.32 -3.25 -24.26
C LYS A 120 -14.19 -3.32 -23.25
N GLY A 121 -14.06 -4.43 -22.55
CA GLY A 121 -13.00 -4.61 -21.56
C GLY A 121 -11.61 -4.65 -22.19
N ILE A 122 -11.49 -5.29 -23.34
CA ILE A 122 -10.23 -5.29 -24.09
C ILE A 122 -9.85 -3.86 -24.52
N ALA A 123 -10.82 -3.07 -25.00
CA ALA A 123 -10.60 -1.67 -25.38
C ALA A 123 -10.21 -0.80 -24.17
N ALA A 124 -10.88 -0.98 -23.02
CA ALA A 124 -10.59 -0.29 -21.78
C ALA A 124 -9.16 -0.59 -21.28
N CYS A 125 -8.77 -1.87 -21.21
CA CYS A 125 -7.42 -2.27 -20.84
C CYS A 125 -6.35 -1.67 -21.79
N ASN A 126 -6.60 -1.71 -23.11
CA ASN A 126 -5.69 -1.07 -24.08
C ASN A 126 -5.59 0.45 -23.88
N ALA A 127 -6.66 1.11 -23.46
CA ALA A 127 -6.64 2.53 -23.15
C ALA A 127 -5.82 2.81 -21.88
N SER A 128 -5.99 2.01 -20.83
CA SER A 128 -5.18 2.07 -19.60
C SER A 128 -3.68 1.86 -19.90
N LEU A 129 -3.34 0.84 -20.68
CA LEU A 129 -1.96 0.58 -21.08
C LEU A 129 -1.33 1.77 -21.82
N ARG A 130 -2.09 2.45 -22.70
CA ARG A 130 -1.60 3.67 -23.39
C ARG A 130 -1.35 4.83 -22.44
N ARG A 131 -2.28 5.09 -21.47
CA ARG A 131 -2.12 6.17 -20.48
C ARG A 131 -0.95 5.89 -19.53
N LEU A 132 -0.79 4.63 -19.14
CA LEU A 132 0.32 4.16 -18.30
C LEU A 132 1.66 4.10 -19.02
N GLY A 133 1.66 4.16 -20.37
CA GLY A 133 2.89 4.08 -21.18
C GLY A 133 3.62 2.74 -21.06
N THR A 134 2.89 1.64 -20.87
CA THR A 134 3.42 0.27 -20.73
C THR A 134 2.58 -0.71 -21.56
N ASP A 135 3.10 -1.89 -21.81
CA ASP A 135 2.42 -3.00 -22.48
C ASP A 135 1.83 -4.04 -21.52
N HIS A 136 2.09 -3.88 -20.21
CA HIS A 136 1.68 -4.86 -19.19
C HIS A 136 1.25 -4.20 -17.88
N ILE A 137 0.13 -4.69 -17.31
CA ILE A 137 -0.34 -4.38 -15.95
C ILE A 137 -0.17 -5.64 -15.10
N ASP A 138 0.47 -5.55 -13.93
CA ASP A 138 0.75 -6.72 -13.09
C ASP A 138 -0.53 -7.30 -12.48
N LEU A 139 -1.47 -6.43 -12.09
CA LEU A 139 -2.75 -6.80 -11.49
C LEU A 139 -3.87 -5.90 -12.01
N TYR A 140 -4.89 -6.49 -12.62
CA TYR A 140 -6.04 -5.76 -13.16
C TYR A 140 -7.31 -6.14 -12.43
N LEU A 141 -8.05 -5.16 -11.90
CA LEU A 141 -9.20 -5.39 -11.03
C LEU A 141 -10.51 -5.01 -11.72
N LEU A 142 -11.57 -5.79 -11.47
CA LEU A 142 -12.93 -5.28 -11.58
C LEU A 142 -13.14 -4.25 -10.46
N HIS A 143 -13.49 -2.99 -10.79
CA HIS A 143 -13.52 -1.91 -9.79
C HIS A 143 -14.66 -2.05 -8.78
N TRP A 144 -15.83 -2.54 -9.21
CA TRP A 144 -16.95 -3.01 -8.41
C TRP A 144 -17.88 -3.84 -9.28
N ARG A 145 -18.80 -4.56 -8.66
CA ARG A 145 -19.76 -5.39 -9.38
C ARG A 145 -20.72 -4.52 -10.19
N GLY A 146 -20.87 -4.82 -11.48
CA GLY A 146 -21.76 -4.14 -12.43
C GLY A 146 -22.84 -5.06 -13.01
N ASN A 147 -23.23 -4.75 -14.24
CA ASN A 147 -24.29 -5.46 -14.95
C ASN A 147 -23.78 -6.68 -15.76
N PHE A 148 -22.47 -6.82 -15.95
CA PHE A 148 -21.90 -8.03 -16.53
C PHE A 148 -21.95 -9.16 -15.51
N GLY A 149 -22.21 -10.38 -15.97
CA GLY A 149 -22.05 -11.57 -15.16
C GLY A 149 -20.60 -11.74 -14.70
N LEU A 150 -20.38 -12.35 -13.56
CA LEU A 150 -19.02 -12.64 -13.08
C LEU A 150 -18.28 -13.60 -14.04
N ASP A 151 -19.01 -14.48 -14.73
CA ASP A 151 -18.48 -15.35 -15.77
C ASP A 151 -17.93 -14.57 -16.97
N GLU A 152 -18.67 -13.52 -17.45
CA GLU A 152 -18.20 -12.64 -18.51
C GLU A 152 -16.95 -11.84 -18.11
N THR A 153 -16.90 -11.42 -16.84
CA THR A 153 -15.73 -10.73 -16.30
C THR A 153 -14.52 -11.66 -16.20
N VAL A 154 -14.71 -12.89 -15.72
CA VAL A 154 -13.62 -13.89 -15.67
C VAL A 154 -13.10 -14.20 -17.08
N GLU A 155 -13.98 -14.41 -18.06
CA GLU A 155 -13.60 -14.64 -19.47
C GLU A 155 -12.77 -13.48 -20.04
N LEU A 156 -13.16 -12.23 -19.73
CA LEU A 156 -12.38 -11.04 -20.10
C LEU A 156 -10.98 -11.09 -19.48
N MET A 157 -10.88 -11.33 -18.16
CA MET A 157 -9.61 -11.34 -17.45
C MET A 157 -8.68 -12.45 -17.97
N GLU A 158 -9.19 -13.66 -18.19
CA GLU A 158 -8.46 -14.76 -18.79
C GLU A 158 -7.96 -14.41 -20.20
N THR A 159 -8.82 -13.76 -21.01
CA THR A 159 -8.44 -13.29 -22.36
C THR A 159 -7.30 -12.29 -22.32
N LEU A 160 -7.34 -11.32 -21.39
CA LEU A 160 -6.29 -10.31 -21.22
C LEU A 160 -4.97 -10.95 -20.75
N GLN A 161 -5.04 -11.96 -19.87
CA GLN A 161 -3.86 -12.75 -19.46
C GLN A 161 -3.25 -13.52 -20.64
N GLN A 162 -4.07 -14.21 -21.43
CA GLN A 162 -3.62 -14.94 -22.62
C GLN A 162 -2.97 -14.01 -23.65
N GLN A 163 -3.44 -12.74 -23.74
CA GLN A 163 -2.83 -11.70 -24.58
C GLN A 163 -1.55 -11.09 -23.97
N GLY A 164 -1.15 -11.50 -22.78
CA GLY A 164 0.01 -10.97 -22.08
C GLY A 164 -0.14 -9.52 -21.57
N LYS A 165 -1.35 -8.96 -21.61
CA LYS A 165 -1.63 -7.58 -21.21
C LYS A 165 -1.70 -7.41 -19.71
N ILE A 166 -2.12 -8.44 -18.98
CA ILE A 166 -2.18 -8.46 -17.54
C ILE A 166 -1.49 -9.70 -16.98
N GLY A 167 -0.87 -9.57 -15.80
CA GLY A 167 -0.25 -10.68 -15.11
C GLY A 167 -1.26 -11.50 -14.31
N ARG A 168 -1.99 -10.81 -13.45
CA ARG A 168 -3.05 -11.35 -12.59
C ARG A 168 -4.29 -10.50 -12.70
N TRP A 169 -5.40 -11.03 -12.22
CA TRP A 169 -6.61 -10.27 -12.05
C TRP A 169 -7.20 -10.45 -10.66
N GLY A 170 -8.07 -9.53 -10.27
CA GLY A 170 -8.79 -9.57 -9.02
C GLY A 170 -10.05 -8.72 -9.11
N VAL A 171 -10.62 -8.46 -7.95
CA VAL A 171 -11.85 -7.68 -7.83
C VAL A 171 -11.69 -6.58 -6.79
N SER A 172 -12.65 -5.68 -6.75
CA SER A 172 -12.77 -4.64 -5.73
C SER A 172 -14.23 -4.48 -5.34
N ASN A 173 -14.48 -4.22 -4.05
CA ASN A 173 -15.83 -4.00 -3.51
C ASN A 173 -16.79 -5.17 -3.71
N LEU A 174 -16.30 -6.41 -3.67
CA LEU A 174 -17.11 -7.60 -3.56
C LEU A 174 -17.18 -8.03 -2.09
N ASP A 175 -18.40 -8.23 -1.56
CA ASP A 175 -18.57 -8.74 -0.21
C ASP A 175 -18.41 -10.28 -0.15
N TYR A 176 -18.64 -10.86 1.01
CA TYR A 176 -18.48 -12.30 1.19
C TYR A 176 -19.38 -13.12 0.23
N ASP A 177 -20.64 -12.74 0.06
CA ASP A 177 -21.58 -13.47 -0.78
C ASP A 177 -21.21 -13.36 -2.27
N ASP A 178 -20.78 -12.16 -2.72
CA ASP A 178 -20.26 -11.95 -4.07
C ASP A 178 -18.99 -12.79 -4.35
N MET A 179 -18.10 -12.89 -3.35
CA MET A 179 -16.91 -13.73 -3.47
C MET A 179 -17.24 -15.23 -3.53
N GLN A 180 -18.27 -15.69 -2.81
CA GLN A 180 -18.76 -17.07 -2.93
C GLN A 180 -19.32 -17.34 -4.32
N GLU A 181 -20.09 -16.39 -4.88
CA GLU A 181 -20.60 -16.49 -6.25
C GLU A 181 -19.44 -16.55 -7.27
N LEU A 182 -18.45 -15.66 -7.13
CA LEU A 182 -17.26 -15.65 -7.98
C LEU A 182 -16.50 -16.99 -7.94
N TRP A 183 -16.36 -17.59 -6.74
CA TRP A 183 -15.71 -18.89 -6.58
C TRP A 183 -16.45 -20.03 -7.27
N GLY A 184 -17.77 -19.90 -7.42
CA GLY A 184 -18.60 -20.84 -8.17
C GLY A 184 -18.50 -20.70 -9.70
N VAL A 185 -17.95 -19.60 -10.20
CA VAL A 185 -17.74 -19.39 -11.63
C VAL A 185 -16.50 -20.16 -12.10
N LYS A 186 -16.58 -20.75 -13.29
CA LYS A 186 -15.41 -21.40 -13.91
C LYS A 186 -14.27 -20.39 -14.08
N GLY A 187 -13.10 -20.68 -13.53
CA GLY A 187 -11.95 -19.78 -13.54
C GLY A 187 -11.94 -18.75 -12.37
N GLY A 188 -13.06 -18.56 -11.66
CA GLY A 188 -13.19 -17.56 -10.58
C GLY A 188 -12.20 -17.73 -9.43
N MET A 189 -11.78 -18.94 -9.14
CA MET A 189 -10.75 -19.25 -8.13
C MET A 189 -9.36 -18.72 -8.46
N ALA A 190 -9.13 -18.25 -9.71
CA ALA A 190 -7.90 -17.58 -10.10
C ALA A 190 -7.86 -16.09 -9.69
N CYS A 191 -8.91 -15.57 -9.06
CA CYS A 191 -8.95 -14.24 -8.48
C CYS A 191 -7.84 -14.07 -7.44
N ALA A 192 -6.93 -13.13 -7.66
CA ALA A 192 -5.71 -12.99 -6.88
C ALA A 192 -5.87 -12.11 -5.62
N THR A 193 -6.89 -11.24 -5.59
CA THR A 193 -7.13 -10.31 -4.47
C THR A 193 -8.53 -9.71 -4.54
N ASN A 194 -9.03 -9.25 -3.40
CA ASN A 194 -10.17 -8.34 -3.30
C ASN A 194 -9.71 -7.03 -2.67
N GLN A 195 -9.94 -5.90 -3.37
CA GLN A 195 -9.63 -4.57 -2.86
C GLN A 195 -10.87 -3.97 -2.21
N VAL A 196 -10.83 -3.71 -0.91
CA VAL A 196 -11.98 -3.24 -0.13
C VAL A 196 -11.60 -2.10 0.81
N LEU A 197 -12.60 -1.32 1.24
CA LEU A 197 -12.41 -0.33 2.27
C LEU A 197 -12.09 -1.02 3.59
N TYR A 198 -10.94 -0.66 4.19
CA TYR A 198 -10.57 -1.20 5.49
C TYR A 198 -9.66 -0.26 6.26
N HIS A 199 -10.09 0.11 7.44
CA HIS A 199 -9.34 0.91 8.41
C HIS A 199 -9.90 0.72 9.82
N LEU A 200 -9.22 1.22 10.84
CA LEU A 200 -9.53 1.00 12.25
C LEU A 200 -10.98 1.32 12.66
N ALA A 201 -11.67 2.25 11.96
CA ALA A 201 -13.07 2.58 12.23
C ALA A 201 -14.06 1.99 11.19
N SER A 202 -13.60 1.14 10.27
CA SER A 202 -14.43 0.40 9.31
C SER A 202 -13.91 -1.04 9.26
N ARG A 203 -14.46 -1.87 10.11
CA ARG A 203 -13.98 -3.22 10.42
C ARG A 203 -14.96 -4.33 9.99
N GLY A 204 -15.99 -3.97 9.22
CA GLY A 204 -17.05 -4.89 8.79
C GLY A 204 -16.56 -6.17 8.15
N ILE A 205 -15.50 -6.08 7.35
CA ILE A 205 -14.90 -7.23 6.67
C ILE A 205 -14.30 -8.28 7.62
N GLU A 206 -14.02 -7.92 8.87
CA GLU A 206 -13.43 -8.85 9.86
C GLU A 206 -14.41 -9.94 10.31
N TYR A 207 -15.72 -9.74 10.11
CA TYR A 207 -16.71 -10.71 10.50
C TYR A 207 -16.68 -11.99 9.64
N ASP A 208 -16.63 -11.86 8.33
CA ASP A 208 -16.69 -12.99 7.39
C ASP A 208 -15.69 -12.90 6.23
N LEU A 209 -15.62 -11.77 5.51
CA LEU A 209 -14.85 -11.64 4.29
C LEU A 209 -13.34 -11.82 4.52
N LEU A 210 -12.76 -11.11 5.48
CA LEU A 210 -11.31 -11.19 5.75
C LEU A 210 -10.88 -12.58 6.24
N PRO A 211 -11.56 -13.23 7.20
CA PRO A 211 -11.26 -14.60 7.58
C PRO A 211 -11.36 -15.59 6.43
N TRP A 212 -12.37 -15.42 5.56
CA TRP A 212 -12.50 -16.28 4.38
C TRP A 212 -11.35 -16.06 3.39
N CYS A 213 -10.99 -14.82 3.08
CA CYS A 213 -9.84 -14.51 2.22
C CYS A 213 -8.56 -15.15 2.77
N GLN A 214 -8.35 -15.09 4.08
CA GLN A 214 -7.19 -15.68 4.74
C GLN A 214 -7.18 -17.22 4.63
N GLN A 215 -8.35 -17.87 4.71
CA GLN A 215 -8.49 -19.32 4.51
C GLN A 215 -8.16 -19.73 3.07
N GLN A 216 -8.50 -18.88 2.09
CA GLN A 216 -8.17 -19.09 0.68
C GLN A 216 -6.73 -18.69 0.32
N ASN A 217 -5.94 -18.17 1.27
CA ASN A 217 -4.62 -17.55 1.04
C ASN A 217 -4.67 -16.41 0.01
N MET A 218 -5.81 -15.75 -0.11
CA MET A 218 -6.02 -14.60 -0.98
C MET A 218 -5.76 -13.32 -0.19
N PRO A 219 -4.77 -12.50 -0.57
CA PRO A 219 -4.51 -11.23 0.09
C PRO A 219 -5.66 -10.24 -0.14
N VAL A 220 -5.84 -9.34 0.84
CA VAL A 220 -6.80 -8.23 0.79
C VAL A 220 -6.03 -6.92 0.63
N MET A 221 -6.48 -6.06 -0.29
CA MET A 221 -5.92 -4.73 -0.51
C MET A 221 -6.83 -3.69 0.13
N ALA A 222 -6.35 -3.04 1.19
CA ALA A 222 -7.09 -2.04 1.96
C ALA A 222 -6.98 -0.66 1.31
N TYR A 223 -8.06 -0.16 0.70
CA TYR A 223 -8.11 1.23 0.27
C TYR A 223 -8.65 2.14 1.39
N CYS A 224 -8.38 3.44 1.31
CA CYS A 224 -8.65 4.42 2.36
C CYS A 224 -8.18 3.98 3.77
N PRO A 225 -6.96 3.43 3.95
CA PRO A 225 -6.52 2.86 5.22
C PRO A 225 -6.41 3.89 6.37
N LEU A 226 -6.46 5.18 6.04
CA LEU A 226 -6.47 6.31 6.97
C LEU A 226 -7.84 6.99 7.06
N ALA A 227 -8.90 6.30 6.65
CA ALA A 227 -10.21 6.85 6.33
C ALA A 227 -10.18 7.90 5.19
N GLN A 228 -11.32 8.12 4.54
CA GLN A 228 -11.50 9.24 3.63
C GLN A 228 -11.50 10.56 4.42
N ALA A 229 -11.37 11.68 3.73
CA ALA A 229 -11.37 13.01 4.35
C ALA A 229 -12.56 13.26 5.31
N GLY A 230 -12.51 14.32 6.09
CA GLY A 230 -13.63 14.77 6.93
C GLY A 230 -13.55 14.32 8.38
N ARG A 231 -14.72 14.25 9.04
CA ARG A 231 -14.82 14.04 10.50
C ARG A 231 -14.30 12.69 10.96
N LEU A 232 -14.51 11.63 10.16
CA LEU A 232 -14.06 10.28 10.50
C LEU A 232 -12.53 10.23 10.55
N ARG A 233 -11.85 10.74 9.50
CA ARG A 233 -10.39 10.83 9.48
C ARG A 233 -9.84 11.68 10.61
N SER A 234 -10.45 12.87 10.85
CA SER A 234 -10.06 13.73 11.95
C SER A 234 -10.25 13.05 13.29
N GLY A 235 -11.35 12.31 13.49
CA GLY A 235 -11.62 11.53 14.69
C GLY A 235 -10.57 10.46 14.96
N LEU A 236 -10.17 9.72 13.93
CA LEU A 236 -9.11 8.70 14.02
C LEU A 236 -7.75 9.32 14.34
N MET A 237 -7.35 10.36 13.61
CA MET A 237 -6.06 11.03 13.77
C MET A 237 -5.90 11.69 15.14
N ASN A 238 -6.98 12.13 15.74
CA ASN A 238 -6.98 12.81 17.05
C ASN A 238 -7.43 11.91 18.21
N HIS A 239 -7.65 10.62 17.97
CA HIS A 239 -8.12 9.71 19.00
C HIS A 239 -7.05 9.52 20.10
N PRO A 240 -7.40 9.65 21.39
CA PRO A 240 -6.42 9.58 22.48
C PRO A 240 -5.58 8.30 22.45
N VAL A 241 -6.21 7.13 22.29
CA VAL A 241 -5.51 5.84 22.25
C VAL A 241 -4.51 5.77 21.11
N VAL A 242 -4.88 6.23 19.90
CA VAL A 242 -3.98 6.27 18.75
C VAL A 242 -2.78 7.18 19.01
N ASN A 243 -3.03 8.37 19.57
CA ASN A 243 -1.97 9.33 19.88
C ASN A 243 -1.07 8.89 21.03
N ASP A 244 -1.60 8.18 22.03
CA ASP A 244 -0.78 7.62 23.13
C ASP A 244 0.20 6.56 22.57
N ILE A 245 -0.26 5.67 21.69
CA ILE A 245 0.60 4.68 21.04
C ILE A 245 1.61 5.38 20.13
N ALA A 246 1.18 6.37 19.33
CA ALA A 246 2.06 7.16 18.47
C ALA A 246 3.20 7.82 19.26
N ARG A 247 2.91 8.37 20.44
CA ARG A 247 3.89 8.96 21.34
C ARG A 247 4.88 7.93 21.89
N ILE A 248 4.43 6.72 22.24
CA ILE A 248 5.30 5.63 22.70
C ILE A 248 6.30 5.24 21.61
N HIS A 249 5.82 5.10 20.37
CA HIS A 249 6.65 4.76 19.21
C HIS A 249 7.43 5.95 18.62
N GLN A 250 7.16 7.19 19.08
CA GLN A 250 7.73 8.44 18.54
C GLN A 250 7.45 8.63 17.04
N VAL A 251 6.22 8.32 16.63
CA VAL A 251 5.73 8.39 15.25
C VAL A 251 4.41 9.15 15.18
N SER A 252 3.88 9.35 13.96
CA SER A 252 2.57 9.99 13.80
C SER A 252 1.40 9.03 14.02
N ALA A 253 0.21 9.60 14.24
CA ALA A 253 -1.04 8.84 14.29
C ALA A 253 -1.29 8.09 12.98
N ALA A 254 -0.98 8.70 11.82
CA ALA A 254 -1.12 8.06 10.51
C ALA A 254 -0.28 6.78 10.41
N GLN A 255 0.94 6.81 10.90
CA GLN A 255 1.81 5.64 10.90
C GLN A 255 1.28 4.51 11.81
N ILE A 256 0.68 4.83 12.96
CA ILE A 256 0.03 3.83 13.82
C ILE A 256 -1.18 3.20 13.11
N LEU A 257 -2.02 4.02 12.48
CA LEU A 257 -3.18 3.53 11.74
C LEU A 257 -2.77 2.60 10.58
N LEU A 258 -1.74 2.95 9.81
CA LEU A 258 -1.19 2.09 8.76
C LEU A 258 -0.59 0.81 9.34
N ALA A 259 0.21 0.91 10.42
CA ALA A 259 0.81 -0.23 11.09
C ALA A 259 -0.26 -1.21 11.60
N TRP A 260 -1.41 -0.70 12.08
CA TRP A 260 -2.55 -1.51 12.48
C TRP A 260 -3.16 -2.26 11.29
N VAL A 261 -3.43 -1.60 10.16
CA VAL A 261 -3.97 -2.25 8.96
C VAL A 261 -3.06 -3.40 8.51
N VAL A 262 -1.76 -3.14 8.37
CA VAL A 262 -0.80 -4.15 7.88
C VAL A 262 -0.32 -5.12 8.96
N SER A 263 -0.84 -5.04 10.18
CA SER A 263 -0.63 -6.08 11.21
C SER A 263 -1.51 -7.31 10.96
N HIS A 264 -2.55 -7.18 10.17
CA HIS A 264 -3.45 -8.28 9.82
C HIS A 264 -2.82 -9.15 8.72
N LYS A 265 -2.79 -10.45 8.94
CA LYS A 265 -2.20 -11.41 8.00
C LYS A 265 -2.85 -11.30 6.62
N GLY A 266 -2.03 -11.13 5.59
CA GLY A 266 -2.47 -11.08 4.21
C GLY A 266 -3.13 -9.74 3.80
N VAL A 267 -3.03 -8.70 4.63
CA VAL A 267 -3.56 -7.36 4.31
C VAL A 267 -2.44 -6.43 3.88
N MET A 268 -2.61 -5.77 2.74
CA MET A 268 -1.79 -4.66 2.28
C MET A 268 -2.59 -3.37 2.23
N ALA A 269 -1.96 -2.24 2.50
CA ALA A 269 -2.59 -0.92 2.52
C ALA A 269 -2.10 -0.06 1.35
N ILE A 270 -3.00 0.73 0.76
CA ILE A 270 -2.70 1.64 -0.37
C ILE A 270 -3.06 3.08 -0.05
N PRO A 271 -2.39 3.72 0.94
CA PRO A 271 -2.62 5.13 1.24
C PRO A 271 -2.23 6.03 0.07
N LYS A 272 -3.02 7.07 -0.19
CA LYS A 272 -2.66 8.12 -1.15
C LYS A 272 -1.78 9.17 -0.50
N ALA A 273 -0.66 9.52 -1.13
CA ALA A 273 0.20 10.62 -0.74
C ALA A 273 0.71 11.38 -1.97
N ALA A 274 0.54 12.70 -1.98
CA ALA A 274 0.93 13.56 -3.09
C ALA A 274 2.19 14.40 -2.79
N THR A 275 2.86 14.14 -1.68
CA THR A 275 4.11 14.81 -1.27
C THR A 275 5.13 13.79 -0.80
N ILE A 276 6.41 14.08 -1.02
CA ILE A 276 7.53 13.23 -0.58
C ILE A 276 7.48 13.02 0.94
N GLU A 277 7.12 14.04 1.71
CA GLU A 277 6.99 13.98 3.17
C GLU A 277 5.98 12.89 3.59
N HIS A 278 4.76 12.92 3.04
CA HIS A 278 3.72 11.95 3.38
C HIS A 278 4.04 10.53 2.87
N VAL A 279 4.71 10.41 1.73
CA VAL A 279 5.18 9.11 1.23
C VAL A 279 6.23 8.52 2.16
N THR A 280 7.18 9.35 2.63
CA THR A 280 8.21 8.94 3.60
C THR A 280 7.58 8.52 4.93
N GLU A 281 6.58 9.26 5.39
CA GLU A 281 5.81 8.93 6.57
C GLU A 281 5.10 7.57 6.43
N ASN A 282 4.42 7.34 5.30
CA ASN A 282 3.77 6.06 5.01
C ASN A 282 4.76 4.89 4.99
N ALA A 283 5.92 5.07 4.33
CA ALA A 283 6.96 4.04 4.30
C ALA A 283 7.48 3.69 5.70
N GLY A 284 7.63 4.69 6.56
CA GLY A 284 8.06 4.50 7.96
C GLY A 284 7.13 3.60 8.78
N ALA A 285 5.85 3.47 8.40
CA ALA A 285 4.90 2.60 9.09
C ALA A 285 5.25 1.10 8.95
N LEU A 286 6.00 0.70 7.91
CA LEU A 286 6.47 -0.69 7.74
C LEU A 286 7.38 -1.15 8.88
N ALA A 287 8.12 -0.23 9.50
CA ALA A 287 9.04 -0.53 10.61
C ALA A 287 8.35 -0.65 11.98
N ILE A 288 7.06 -0.33 12.08
CA ILE A 288 6.33 -0.31 13.35
C ILE A 288 5.75 -1.70 13.63
N ALA A 289 6.12 -2.29 14.76
CA ALA A 289 5.51 -3.50 15.28
C ALA A 289 4.67 -3.15 16.50
N LEU A 290 3.35 -3.20 16.37
CA LEU A 290 2.42 -3.00 17.49
C LEU A 290 2.44 -4.24 18.38
N SER A 291 2.54 -4.03 19.69
CA SER A 291 2.46 -5.10 20.69
C SER A 291 1.03 -5.62 20.83
N ALA A 292 0.86 -6.81 21.39
CA ALA A 292 -0.47 -7.37 21.68
C ALA A 292 -1.31 -6.46 22.61
N GLU A 293 -0.67 -5.76 23.55
CA GLU A 293 -1.35 -4.81 24.45
C GLU A 293 -1.83 -3.58 23.68
N GLU A 294 -1.05 -3.05 22.74
CA GLU A 294 -1.43 -1.90 21.91
C GLU A 294 -2.56 -2.27 20.95
N LEU A 295 -2.49 -3.45 20.32
CA LEU A 295 -3.59 -3.96 19.50
C LEU A 295 -4.88 -4.10 20.30
N LEU A 296 -4.80 -4.68 21.51
CA LEU A 296 -5.97 -4.79 22.39
C LEU A 296 -6.55 -3.42 22.78
N LYS A 297 -5.71 -2.41 23.02
CA LYS A 297 -6.17 -1.04 23.31
C LYS A 297 -6.91 -0.44 22.11
N LEU A 298 -6.41 -0.66 20.89
CA LEU A 298 -7.07 -0.23 19.65
C LEU A 298 -8.38 -0.97 19.44
N ASP A 299 -8.42 -2.29 19.68
CA ASP A 299 -9.62 -3.10 19.55
C ASP A 299 -10.71 -2.70 20.54
N ASN A 300 -10.34 -2.36 21.78
CA ASN A 300 -11.29 -1.86 22.78
C ASN A 300 -11.84 -0.47 22.42
N ALA A 301 -11.03 0.38 21.80
CA ALA A 301 -11.42 1.72 21.38
C ALA A 301 -12.27 1.72 20.09
N PHE A 302 -12.04 0.74 19.22
CA PHE A 302 -12.70 0.56 17.93
C PHE A 302 -13.08 -0.92 17.75
N PRO A 303 -14.11 -1.42 18.43
CA PRO A 303 -14.45 -2.83 18.38
C PRO A 303 -14.89 -3.26 16.97
N ALA A 304 -14.44 -4.44 16.56
CA ALA A 304 -14.98 -5.08 15.37
C ALA A 304 -16.45 -5.47 15.58
N PRO A 305 -17.28 -5.49 14.51
CA PRO A 305 -18.67 -5.94 14.66
C PRO A 305 -18.75 -7.43 15.02
N ASP A 306 -19.75 -7.79 15.80
CA ASP A 306 -20.07 -9.17 16.20
C ASP A 306 -21.12 -9.82 15.28
N HIS A 307 -21.52 -9.12 14.22
CA HIS A 307 -22.49 -9.56 13.22
C HIS A 307 -22.11 -9.06 11.82
N LYS A 308 -22.69 -9.67 10.79
CA LYS A 308 -22.49 -9.22 9.40
C LYS A 308 -23.03 -7.80 9.22
N THR A 309 -22.21 -6.93 8.70
CA THR A 309 -22.59 -5.58 8.24
C THR A 309 -22.49 -5.52 6.72
N ALA A 310 -23.17 -4.56 6.10
CA ALA A 310 -22.94 -4.26 4.69
C ALA A 310 -21.47 -3.85 4.48
N LEU A 311 -20.94 -4.16 3.31
CA LEU A 311 -19.60 -3.72 2.93
C LEU A 311 -19.56 -2.19 2.85
N ASP A 312 -18.65 -1.58 3.60
CA ASP A 312 -18.42 -0.14 3.50
C ASP A 312 -17.75 0.19 2.16
N VAL A 313 -18.26 1.22 1.51
CA VAL A 313 -17.73 1.75 0.25
C VAL A 313 -17.69 3.28 0.29
N VAL A 314 -16.92 3.92 -0.59
CA VAL A 314 -16.85 5.39 -0.75
C VAL A 314 -17.15 5.80 -2.18
#